data_14994ae0f51a29555d9bc4592b61dd68
#
_entry.id   14994ae0f51a29555d9bc4592b61dd68
#
_cell.length_a   1.000
_cell.length_b   1.000
_cell.length_c   1.000
_cell.angle_alpha   90.00
_cell.angle_beta   90.00
_cell.angle_gamma   90.00
#
_symmetry.space_group_name_H-M   'P 1'
#
loop_
_entity.id
_entity.type
_entity.pdbx_description
1 polymer ?
#
loop_
_entity_poly.entity_id
_entity_poly.type
_entity_poly.pdbx_seq_one_letter_code
_entity_poly.pdbx_strand_id
1 'polypeptide(L)'
;IGKSVFGARKNLMDIDKVFQDQLIKITQEAAVSVYPHLGKNNKVIADEAATNSMRTNLNKMNIKGNIVIGEGEMDEAPMLYIGEKVGTKKGPEFDIAVDPLEGTNFAAKNLPGAISVIAISNKNNLFNAPES
;
A
#
# COMPACT_ATOMS: atom_id res chain seq x y z
N ILE A 1 -14.71 -11.04 -11.51
CA ILE A 1 -13.99 -12.15 -10.87
C ILE A 1 -14.28 -12.13 -9.38
N GLY A 2 -13.71 -11.23 -8.65
CA GLY A 2 -13.98 -11.07 -7.25
C GLY A 2 -15.45 -10.82 -6.97
N LYS A 3 -16.12 -10.18 -7.88
CA LYS A 3 -17.50 -9.82 -7.76
C LYS A 3 -18.45 -11.02 -7.64
N SER A 4 -18.23 -12.07 -8.40
CA SER A 4 -19.06 -13.27 -8.30
C SER A 4 -18.86 -13.99 -6.97
N VAL A 5 -17.68 -13.95 -6.42
CA VAL A 5 -17.38 -14.50 -5.09
C VAL A 5 -17.98 -13.63 -4.00
N PHE A 6 -17.84 -12.33 -4.11
CA PHE A 6 -18.29 -11.40 -3.09
C PHE A 6 -19.78 -11.11 -3.17
N GLY A 7 -20.39 -11.19 -4.35
CA GLY A 7 -21.82 -10.99 -4.52
C GLY A 7 -22.66 -11.91 -3.65
N ALA A 8 -22.24 -13.16 -3.50
CA ALA A 8 -22.90 -14.12 -2.62
C ALA A 8 -22.69 -13.83 -1.13
N ARG A 9 -21.77 -12.96 -0.80
CA ARG A 9 -21.38 -12.64 0.57
C ARG A 9 -21.47 -11.17 0.89
N LYS A 10 -22.48 -10.56 0.35
CA LYS A 10 -22.71 -9.14 0.47
C LYS A 10 -22.69 -8.60 1.89
N ASN A 11 -23.06 -9.41 2.86
CA ASN A 11 -23.08 -9.05 4.26
C ASN A 11 -21.72 -9.16 4.93
N LEU A 12 -20.78 -9.77 4.23
CA LEU A 12 -19.40 -9.78 4.67
C LEU A 12 -18.77 -8.56 4.07
N MET A 13 -18.01 -8.00 4.22
CA MET A 13 -17.24 -6.91 3.97
C MET A 13 -16.73 -6.86 2.61
N ASP A 14 -17.57 -6.72 1.66
CA ASP A 14 -17.18 -6.41 0.31
C ASP A 14 -16.48 -5.07 0.30
N ILE A 15 -15.30 -5.07 -0.23
CA ILE A 15 -14.58 -3.84 -0.54
C ILE A 15 -15.25 -3.29 -1.77
N ASP A 16 -15.95 -2.18 -1.60
CA ASP A 16 -16.75 -1.64 -2.69
C ASP A 16 -15.88 -1.07 -3.82
N LYS A 17 -16.53 -0.78 -4.94
CA LYS A 17 -15.85 -0.32 -6.15
C LYS A 17 -15.09 0.99 -5.93
N VAL A 18 -15.59 1.87 -5.08
CA VAL A 18 -14.92 3.13 -4.77
C VAL A 18 -13.58 2.89 -4.10
N PHE A 19 -13.54 1.99 -3.13
CA PHE A 19 -12.29 1.65 -2.46
C PHE A 19 -11.32 0.95 -3.41
N GLN A 20 -11.83 0.05 -4.26
CA GLN A 20 -10.98 -0.61 -5.27
C GLN A 20 -10.35 0.39 -6.22
N ASP A 21 -11.11 1.34 -6.71
CA ASP A 21 -10.60 2.38 -7.60
C ASP A 21 -9.57 3.27 -6.91
N GLN A 22 -9.80 3.60 -5.65
CA GLN A 22 -8.84 4.37 -4.86
C GLN A 22 -7.53 3.60 -4.66
N LEU A 23 -7.58 2.30 -4.38
CA LEU A 23 -6.39 1.47 -4.21
C LEU A 23 -5.58 1.38 -5.51
N ILE A 24 -6.24 1.20 -6.64
CA ILE A 24 -5.58 1.20 -7.95
C ILE A 24 -4.85 2.52 -8.17
N LYS A 25 -5.52 3.62 -7.89
CA LYS A 25 -4.92 4.96 -8.05
C LYS A 25 -3.73 5.16 -7.13
N ILE A 26 -3.81 4.67 -5.89
CA ILE A 26 -2.72 4.78 -4.92
C ILE A 26 -1.46 4.09 -5.43
N THR A 27 -1.58 2.87 -5.96
CA THR A 27 -0.42 2.16 -6.52
C THR A 27 0.09 2.83 -7.79
N GLN A 28 -0.79 3.34 -8.65
CA GLN A 28 -0.39 4.09 -9.84
C GLN A 28 0.39 5.36 -9.48
N GLU A 29 -0.08 6.12 -8.51
CA GLU A 29 0.59 7.34 -8.08
C GLU A 29 1.93 7.05 -7.39
N ALA A 30 2.02 5.97 -6.63
CA ALA A 30 3.28 5.52 -6.07
C ALA A 30 4.29 5.21 -7.18
N ALA A 31 3.88 4.48 -8.21
CA ALA A 31 4.73 4.19 -9.37
C ALA A 31 5.15 5.46 -10.10
N VAL A 32 4.22 6.39 -10.33
CA VAL A 32 4.53 7.67 -10.97
C VAL A 32 5.53 8.49 -10.16
N SER A 33 5.43 8.46 -8.85
CA SER A 33 6.34 9.21 -7.96
C SER A 33 7.79 8.75 -8.07
N VAL A 34 8.00 7.50 -8.46
CA VAL A 34 9.35 6.93 -8.64
C VAL A 34 9.97 7.34 -9.97
N TYR A 35 9.16 7.71 -10.95
CA TYR A 35 9.60 7.96 -12.32
C TYR A 35 10.79 8.94 -12.41
N PRO A 36 10.81 10.09 -11.71
CA PRO A 36 11.95 11.01 -11.76
C PRO A 36 13.24 10.42 -11.21
N HIS A 37 13.14 9.33 -10.45
CA HIS A 37 14.27 8.70 -9.77
C HIS A 37 14.77 7.44 -10.48
N LEU A 38 14.13 7.05 -11.58
CA LEU A 38 14.54 5.89 -12.36
C LEU A 38 15.94 6.08 -12.92
N GLY A 39 16.78 5.08 -12.77
CA GLY A 39 18.13 5.11 -13.30
C GLY A 39 19.11 6.05 -12.58
N LYS A 40 18.71 6.63 -11.47
CA LYS A 40 19.59 7.53 -10.69
C LYS A 40 20.51 6.78 -9.73
N ASN A 41 20.42 5.46 -9.73
CA ASN A 41 21.22 4.59 -8.86
C ASN A 41 21.11 4.93 -7.37
N ASN A 42 19.95 5.41 -6.96
CA ASN A 42 19.65 5.74 -5.57
C ASN A 42 18.32 5.10 -5.15
N LYS A 43 18.43 3.89 -4.64
CA LYS A 43 17.25 3.12 -4.22
C LYS A 43 16.52 3.74 -3.03
N VAL A 44 17.23 4.44 -2.15
CA VAL A 44 16.63 5.06 -0.97
C VAL A 44 15.65 6.16 -1.37
N ILE A 45 16.07 7.04 -2.27
CA ILE A 45 15.19 8.13 -2.75
C ILE A 45 13.99 7.57 -3.51
N ALA A 46 14.19 6.55 -4.32
CA ALA A 46 13.10 5.91 -5.05
C ALA A 46 12.07 5.29 -4.09
N ASP A 47 12.56 4.59 -3.08
CA ASP A 47 11.71 3.98 -2.06
C ASP A 47 10.95 5.03 -1.25
N GLU A 48 11.63 6.08 -0.83
CA GLU A 48 11.01 7.19 -0.11
C GLU A 48 9.90 7.86 -0.92
N ALA A 49 10.12 8.08 -2.20
CA ALA A 49 9.12 8.68 -3.07
C ALA A 49 7.86 7.83 -3.13
N ALA A 50 8.01 6.52 -3.35
CA ALA A 50 6.88 5.60 -3.40
C ALA A 50 6.15 5.51 -2.06
N THR A 51 6.89 5.41 -0.97
CA THR A 51 6.33 5.30 0.38
C THR A 51 5.55 6.55 0.77
N ASN A 52 6.12 7.72 0.52
CA ASN A 52 5.46 8.99 0.81
C ASN A 52 4.20 9.19 -0.01
N SER A 53 4.24 8.83 -1.29
CA SER A 53 3.06 8.91 -2.17
C SER A 53 1.95 7.97 -1.68
N MET A 54 2.28 6.73 -1.39
CA MET A 54 1.31 5.75 -0.92
C MET A 54 0.70 6.15 0.41
N ARG A 55 1.52 6.58 1.36
CA ARG A 55 1.07 7.02 2.68
C ARG A 55 0.14 8.22 2.59
N THR A 56 0.52 9.23 1.82
CA THR A 56 -0.29 10.43 1.63
C THR A 56 -1.66 10.09 1.06
N ASN A 57 -1.70 9.22 0.08
CA ASN A 57 -2.96 8.84 -0.57
C ASN A 57 -3.82 7.90 0.28
N LEU A 58 -3.20 6.98 1.02
CA LEU A 58 -3.93 6.16 1.98
C LEU A 58 -4.61 7.03 3.06
N ASN A 59 -3.94 8.07 3.51
CA ASN A 59 -4.48 8.95 4.53
C ASN A 59 -5.69 9.78 4.06
N LYS A 60 -5.93 9.84 2.76
CA LYS A 60 -7.12 10.51 2.21
C LYS A 60 -8.34 9.60 2.11
N MET A 61 -8.17 8.30 2.28
CA MET A 61 -9.28 7.35 2.21
C MET A 61 -10.13 7.42 3.48
N ASN A 62 -11.45 7.31 3.32
CA ASN A 62 -12.38 7.26 4.46
C ASN A 62 -12.44 5.85 5.04
N ILE A 63 -11.38 5.47 5.69
CA ILE A 63 -11.18 4.18 6.34
C ILE A 63 -10.48 4.35 7.67
N LYS A 64 -10.56 3.31 8.49
CA LYS A 64 -9.70 3.10 9.64
C LYS A 64 -8.71 2.00 9.27
N GLY A 65 -7.60 2.39 8.67
CA GLY A 65 -6.61 1.45 8.16
C GLY A 65 -5.55 1.11 9.19
N ASN A 66 -5.17 -0.16 9.25
CA ASN A 66 -4.07 -0.65 10.07
C ASN A 66 -3.04 -1.31 9.18
N ILE A 67 -1.82 -0.85 9.21
CA ILE A 67 -0.73 -1.50 8.47
C ILE A 67 -0.31 -2.75 9.23
N VAL A 68 -0.52 -3.91 8.64
CA VAL A 68 -0.15 -5.21 9.25
C VAL A 68 1.07 -5.84 8.59
N ILE A 69 1.34 -5.49 7.35
CA ILE A 69 2.59 -5.80 6.65
C ILE A 69 3.03 -4.50 5.98
N GLY A 70 4.21 -4.05 6.27
CA GLY A 70 4.65 -2.71 5.84
C GLY A 70 6.16 -2.57 5.76
N GLU A 71 6.63 -1.34 5.92
CA GLU A 71 7.99 -0.90 5.68
C GLU A 71 8.73 -0.63 7.00
N GLY A 72 9.34 -1.64 7.58
CA GLY A 72 10.17 -1.45 8.75
C GLY A 72 9.42 -1.10 10.03
N GLU A 73 10.13 -0.51 10.98
CA GLU A 73 9.64 -0.19 12.31
C GLU A 73 9.36 1.30 12.49
N MET A 74 8.67 1.61 13.60
CA MET A 74 8.17 2.95 13.90
C MET A 74 9.22 4.05 13.82
N ASP A 75 10.45 3.79 14.22
CA ASP A 75 11.50 4.81 14.33
C ASP A 75 12.27 5.01 13.03
N GLU A 76 11.94 4.25 12.00
CA GLU A 76 12.60 4.36 10.71
C GLU A 76 11.77 5.18 9.73
N ALA A 77 12.36 6.19 9.15
CA ALA A 77 11.77 6.94 8.05
C ALA A 77 12.24 6.34 6.72
N PRO A 78 11.41 6.38 5.68
CA PRO A 78 10.02 6.79 5.62
C PRO A 78 9.07 5.77 6.22
N MET A 79 7.85 6.18 6.51
CA MET A 79 6.88 5.41 7.30
C MET A 79 6.09 4.40 6.45
N LEU A 80 4.97 4.00 6.86
CA LEU A 80 4.14 2.82 6.58
C LEU A 80 4.66 1.61 7.36
N TYR A 81 5.03 1.86 8.60
CA TYR A 81 5.52 0.81 9.50
C TYR A 81 4.36 -0.08 9.98
N ILE A 82 4.70 -1.30 10.40
CA ILE A 82 3.72 -2.22 11.00
C ILE A 82 3.10 -1.57 12.25
N GLY A 83 1.79 -1.51 12.28
CA GLY A 83 1.02 -0.86 13.35
C GLY A 83 0.63 0.58 13.06
N GLU A 84 1.12 1.19 12.00
CA GLU A 84 0.72 2.55 11.64
C GLU A 84 -0.76 2.59 11.30
N LYS A 85 -1.45 3.64 11.74
CA LYS A 85 -2.85 3.89 11.42
C LYS A 85 -2.91 4.87 10.26
N VAL A 86 -3.65 4.51 9.23
CA VAL A 86 -3.83 5.32 8.03
C VAL A 86 -5.31 5.54 7.75
N GLY A 87 -5.60 6.52 6.90
CA GLY A 87 -6.96 6.91 6.58
C GLY A 87 -7.45 8.05 7.44
N THR A 88 -8.65 8.52 7.15
CA THR A 88 -9.27 9.64 7.88
C THR A 88 -9.75 9.24 9.28
N LYS A 89 -9.70 7.97 9.60
CA LYS A 89 -10.24 7.36 10.84
C LYS A 89 -11.76 7.38 10.88
N LYS A 90 -12.38 7.53 9.74
CA LYS A 90 -13.82 7.42 9.54
C LYS A 90 -14.08 6.30 8.54
N GLY A 91 -15.23 5.61 8.67
CA GLY A 91 -15.59 4.53 7.78
C GLY A 91 -15.16 3.16 8.27
N PRO A 92 -15.11 2.18 7.37
CA PRO A 92 -14.82 0.80 7.75
C PRO A 92 -13.38 0.60 8.20
N GLU A 93 -13.17 -0.40 9.03
CA GLU A 93 -11.86 -0.78 9.51
C GLU A 93 -11.26 -1.88 8.63
N PHE A 94 -10.04 -1.64 8.16
CA PHE A 94 -9.33 -2.58 7.29
C PHE A 94 -7.90 -2.81 7.77
N ASP A 95 -7.43 -4.02 7.55
CA ASP A 95 -6.01 -4.34 7.64
C ASP A 95 -5.39 -4.21 6.25
N ILE A 96 -4.18 -3.68 6.20
CA ILE A 96 -3.51 -3.30 4.96
C ILE A 96 -2.10 -3.87 4.96
N ALA A 97 -1.75 -4.50 3.85
CA ALA A 97 -0.39 -4.92 3.55
C ALA A 97 0.13 -4.09 2.40
N VAL A 98 1.32 -3.53 2.54
CA VAL A 98 1.90 -2.66 1.53
C VAL A 98 3.34 -3.05 1.21
N ASP A 99 3.70 -2.87 -0.04
CA ASP A 99 5.07 -2.74 -0.51
C ASP A 99 5.07 -1.62 -1.54
N PRO A 100 5.39 -0.38 -1.14
CA PRO A 100 5.30 0.76 -2.04
C PRO A 100 6.18 0.65 -3.27
N LEU A 101 7.35 0.01 -3.14
CA LEU A 101 8.25 -0.22 -4.25
C LEU A 101 9.04 -1.52 -4.03
N GLU A 102 8.51 -2.62 -4.53
CA GLU A 102 9.23 -3.87 -4.61
C GLU A 102 10.19 -3.84 -5.79
N GLY A 103 11.42 -4.29 -5.57
CA GLY A 103 12.45 -4.23 -6.60
C GLY A 103 13.09 -2.85 -6.71
N THR A 104 13.37 -2.21 -5.58
CA THR A 104 13.99 -0.88 -5.52
C THR A 104 15.29 -0.79 -6.30
N ASN A 105 16.10 -1.83 -6.29
CA ASN A 105 17.33 -1.88 -7.08
C ASN A 105 17.06 -1.83 -8.58
N PHE A 106 16.01 -2.49 -9.04
CA PHE A 106 15.62 -2.45 -10.46
C PHE A 106 15.18 -1.05 -10.87
N ALA A 107 14.38 -0.39 -10.05
CA ALA A 107 13.97 0.99 -10.32
C ALA A 107 15.17 1.93 -10.31
N ALA A 108 16.04 1.82 -9.33
CA ALA A 108 17.24 2.67 -9.23
C ALA A 108 18.16 2.53 -10.46
N LYS A 109 18.23 1.34 -11.04
CA LYS A 109 19.03 1.05 -12.23
C LYS A 109 18.26 1.14 -13.55
N ASN A 110 16.99 1.56 -13.49
CA ASN A 110 16.08 1.60 -14.63
C ASN A 110 15.95 0.24 -15.33
N LEU A 111 15.85 -0.82 -14.55
CA LEU A 111 15.63 -2.18 -15.04
C LEU A 111 14.15 -2.56 -14.83
N PRO A 112 13.60 -3.48 -15.62
CA PRO A 112 12.23 -3.94 -15.43
C PRO A 112 12.09 -4.79 -14.17
N GLY A 113 10.89 -4.86 -13.63
CA GLY A 113 10.57 -5.74 -12.50
C GLY A 113 10.23 -5.02 -11.19
N ALA A 114 10.33 -3.70 -11.12
CA ALA A 114 9.86 -2.95 -9.96
C ALA A 114 8.34 -2.81 -10.01
N ILE A 115 7.67 -3.06 -8.87
CA ILE A 115 6.21 -2.95 -8.75
C ILE A 115 5.83 -2.28 -7.43
N SER A 116 4.62 -1.73 -7.40
CA SER A 116 4.00 -1.22 -6.18
C SER A 116 2.80 -2.10 -5.84
N VAL A 117 2.70 -2.52 -4.59
CA VAL A 117 1.69 -3.49 -4.16
C VAL A 117 0.94 -3.00 -2.94
N ILE A 118 -0.38 -3.21 -2.96
CA ILE A 118 -1.22 -2.99 -1.80
C ILE A 118 -2.28 -4.09 -1.75
N ALA A 119 -2.50 -4.61 -0.57
CA ALA A 119 -3.58 -5.55 -0.29
C ALA A 119 -4.38 -5.05 0.91
N ILE A 120 -5.68 -5.20 0.83
CA ILE A 120 -6.58 -4.74 1.88
C ILE A 120 -7.57 -5.84 2.21
N SER A 121 -7.89 -5.95 3.48
CA SER A 121 -8.84 -6.95 3.96
C SER A 121 -9.52 -6.42 5.21
N ASN A 122 -10.55 -7.10 5.62
CA ASN A 122 -11.21 -6.79 6.87
C ASN A 122 -10.28 -7.04 8.02
N LYS A 123 -10.51 -6.31 9.10
CA LYS A 123 -9.71 -6.45 10.31
C LYS A 123 -9.57 -7.92 10.72
N ASN A 124 -8.34 -8.29 11.05
CA ASN A 124 -7.94 -9.64 11.51
C ASN A 124 -8.02 -10.74 10.44
N ASN A 125 -8.12 -10.37 9.18
CA ASN A 125 -8.15 -11.35 8.09
C ASN A 125 -6.84 -11.46 7.30
N LEU A 126 -5.88 -10.59 7.57
CA LEU A 126 -4.53 -10.74 7.02
C LEU A 126 -3.63 -11.42 8.01
N PHE A 127 -2.79 -12.31 7.51
CA PHE A 127 -1.78 -12.97 8.31
C PHE A 127 -0.70 -11.98 8.72
N ASN A 128 -0.39 -11.96 10.00
CA ASN A 128 0.72 -11.15 10.50
C ASN A 128 2.03 -11.88 10.21
N ALA A 129 2.67 -11.49 9.12
CA ALA A 129 3.94 -12.07 8.77
C ALA A 129 5.02 -11.57 9.75
N PRO A 130 5.95 -12.46 10.15
CA PRO A 130 7.11 -11.98 10.91
C PRO A 130 7.95 -11.08 10.02
N GLU A 131 8.64 -10.16 10.63
CA GLU A 131 9.61 -9.34 9.91
C GLU A 131 10.71 -10.21 9.31
N SER A 132 11.01 -9.93 8.10
CA SER A 132 12.08 -10.64 7.39
C SER A 132 13.38 -9.84 7.43
#